data_46f39b9800ae2e521a122068fa4b5286
#
_entry.id   46f39b9800ae2e521a122068fa4b5286
#
_cell.length_a   1.000
_cell.length_b   1.000
_cell.length_c   1.000
_cell.angle_alpha   90.00
_cell.angle_beta   90.00
_cell.angle_gamma   90.00
#
_symmetry.space_group_name_H-M   'P 1'
#
loop_
_entity.id
_entity.type
_entity.pdbx_description
1 polymer ?
#
loop_
_entity_poly.entity_id
_entity_poly.type
_entity_poly.pdbx_seq_one_letter_code
_entity_poly.pdbx_strand_id
1 'polypeptide(L)'
;MIGQEKLIKQFDDMIENNTLPRFIAIFGKSGSGRKTLAKHIADKLNATLYKPQNNKVTVDYVREIIEQAYKQTDTIVYLLPDVDYFNKSAANALLKITEEPPNNAYFILTCWNGRSIPKTIRSRCVEYRTAPYPVTTLIDFAKSVGIDIKTSNRIFEAYDTPGSILNYAKGEAEYKALEEFTEKVIDNIGTVSGANVFKIDERIAFKEDDNGFNLNAFWTVFGNVCMQKAKDMRTSKRNMYFSYVRVTGGYREKLMINGLNKRSLFDLWLLEMRNIYDRYN
;
A
#
# COMPACT_ATOMS: atom_id res chain seq x y z
N MET A 1 5.97 1.71 -18.59
CA MET A 1 5.27 1.93 -17.30
C MET A 1 4.33 3.11 -17.51
N ILE A 2 3.12 3.10 -16.92
CA ILE A 2 2.09 4.12 -17.16
C ILE A 2 2.05 5.10 -15.99
N GLY A 3 1.81 6.40 -16.26
CA GLY A 3 1.48 7.42 -15.26
C GLY A 3 2.61 7.91 -14.37
N GLN A 4 3.86 7.54 -14.65
CA GLN A 4 5.04 7.97 -13.91
C GLN A 4 6.14 8.53 -14.84
N GLU A 5 5.74 9.08 -15.99
CA GLU A 5 6.65 9.49 -17.06
C GLU A 5 7.68 10.52 -16.59
N LYS A 6 7.26 11.46 -15.73
CA LYS A 6 8.18 12.47 -15.15
C LYS A 6 9.26 11.84 -14.29
N LEU A 7 8.87 10.85 -13.46
CA LEU A 7 9.80 10.18 -12.56
C LEU A 7 10.75 9.26 -13.32
N ILE A 8 10.25 8.58 -14.35
CA ILE A 8 11.06 7.77 -15.26
C ILE A 8 12.11 8.65 -15.94
N LYS A 9 11.67 9.75 -16.57
CA LYS A 9 12.58 10.68 -17.22
C LYS A 9 13.65 11.22 -16.26
N GLN A 10 13.25 11.57 -15.04
CA GLN A 10 14.20 12.04 -14.02
C GLN A 10 15.26 10.99 -13.68
N PHE A 11 14.89 9.71 -13.55
CA PHE A 11 15.86 8.64 -13.35
C PHE A 11 16.75 8.42 -14.58
N ASP A 12 16.18 8.45 -15.79
CA ASP A 12 16.95 8.33 -17.02
C ASP A 12 17.99 9.44 -17.14
N ASP A 13 17.61 10.69 -16.92
CA ASP A 13 18.51 11.86 -16.93
C ASP A 13 19.63 11.72 -15.89
N MET A 14 19.32 11.21 -14.68
CA MET A 14 20.34 11.00 -13.64
C MET A 14 21.29 9.85 -13.97
N ILE A 15 20.83 8.80 -14.63
CA ILE A 15 21.67 7.69 -15.07
C ILE A 15 22.61 8.15 -16.18
N GLU A 16 22.09 8.86 -17.19
CA GLU A 16 22.89 9.38 -18.30
C GLU A 16 23.97 10.37 -17.83
N ASN A 17 23.69 11.17 -16.80
CA ASN A 17 24.64 12.12 -16.22
C ASN A 17 25.52 11.54 -15.11
N ASN A 18 25.42 10.24 -14.81
CA ASN A 18 26.12 9.58 -13.68
C ASN A 18 25.89 10.23 -12.32
N THR A 19 24.69 10.76 -12.09
CA THR A 19 24.29 11.45 -10.83
C THR A 19 23.26 10.67 -10.03
N LEU A 20 22.98 9.41 -10.41
CA LEU A 20 22.02 8.59 -9.71
C LEU A 20 22.50 8.30 -8.27
N PRO A 21 21.68 8.63 -7.23
CA PRO A 21 22.06 8.35 -5.84
C PRO A 21 22.22 6.85 -5.57
N ARG A 22 23.16 6.49 -4.70
CA ARG A 22 23.38 5.08 -4.32
C ARG A 22 22.27 4.53 -3.43
N PHE A 23 21.63 5.37 -2.63
CA PHE A 23 20.47 5.02 -1.81
C PHE A 23 19.25 5.82 -2.24
N ILE A 24 18.23 5.11 -2.73
CA ILE A 24 16.99 5.68 -3.26
C ILE A 24 15.82 5.10 -2.46
N ALA A 25 14.95 5.95 -1.94
CA ALA A 25 13.70 5.56 -1.31
C ALA A 25 12.52 5.96 -2.19
N ILE A 26 11.78 4.98 -2.73
CA ILE A 26 10.61 5.20 -3.59
C ILE A 26 9.34 5.01 -2.77
N PHE A 27 8.63 6.11 -2.52
CA PHE A 27 7.37 6.14 -1.79
C PHE A 27 6.18 6.03 -2.72
N GLY A 28 5.15 5.33 -2.27
CA GLY A 28 3.89 5.25 -2.98
C GLY A 28 2.99 4.13 -2.50
N LYS A 29 1.74 4.17 -2.90
CA LYS A 29 0.75 3.14 -2.58
C LYS A 29 1.17 1.77 -3.12
N SER A 30 0.63 0.69 -2.53
CA SER A 30 0.79 -0.64 -3.11
C SER A 30 0.27 -0.66 -4.55
N GLY A 31 0.98 -1.32 -5.45
CA GLY A 31 0.60 -1.37 -6.86
C GLY A 31 0.90 -0.10 -7.67
N SER A 32 1.51 0.94 -7.10
CA SER A 32 1.86 2.19 -7.81
C SER A 32 3.10 2.09 -8.70
N GLY A 33 3.68 0.90 -8.87
CA GLY A 33 4.81 0.68 -9.76
C GLY A 33 6.19 0.90 -9.13
N ARG A 34 6.31 1.03 -7.81
CA ARG A 34 7.61 1.21 -7.11
C ARG A 34 8.65 0.16 -7.51
N LYS A 35 8.27 -1.14 -7.50
CA LYS A 35 9.14 -2.24 -7.90
C LYS A 35 9.44 -2.24 -9.41
N THR A 36 8.51 -1.75 -10.21
CA THR A 36 8.68 -1.58 -11.66
C THR A 36 9.68 -0.47 -11.96
N LEU A 37 9.66 0.64 -11.19
CA LEU A 37 10.69 1.69 -11.27
C LEU A 37 12.07 1.16 -10.90
N ALA A 38 12.18 0.35 -9.85
CA ALA A 38 13.46 -0.27 -9.48
C ALA A 38 13.99 -1.17 -10.60
N LYS A 39 13.10 -1.93 -11.26
CA LYS A 39 13.47 -2.73 -12.43
C LYS A 39 13.92 -1.83 -13.60
N HIS A 40 13.18 -0.76 -13.89
CA HIS A 40 13.55 0.18 -14.95
C HIS A 40 14.95 0.78 -14.75
N ILE A 41 15.27 1.18 -13.50
CA ILE A 41 16.60 1.68 -13.14
C ILE A 41 17.67 0.61 -13.39
N ALA A 42 17.44 -0.63 -12.97
CA ALA A 42 18.38 -1.73 -13.21
C ALA A 42 18.58 -2.00 -14.71
N ASP A 43 17.49 -2.06 -15.47
CA ASP A 43 17.54 -2.28 -16.93
C ASP A 43 18.33 -1.16 -17.64
N LYS A 44 18.13 0.11 -17.24
CA LYS A 44 18.86 1.27 -17.80
C LYS A 44 20.33 1.31 -17.43
N LEU A 45 20.69 0.83 -16.25
CA LEU A 45 22.09 0.69 -15.81
C LEU A 45 22.79 -0.53 -16.42
N ASN A 46 22.09 -1.36 -17.20
CA ASN A 46 22.52 -2.72 -17.58
C ASN A 46 22.99 -3.55 -16.38
N ALA A 47 22.31 -3.39 -15.25
CA ALA A 47 22.65 -3.99 -13.98
C ALA A 47 21.71 -5.14 -13.61
N THR A 48 22.23 -6.11 -12.85
CA THR A 48 21.41 -7.16 -12.27
C THR A 48 20.52 -6.58 -11.15
N LEU A 49 19.21 -6.87 -11.20
CA LEU A 49 18.30 -6.55 -10.10
C LEU A 49 18.27 -7.71 -9.10
N TYR A 50 18.89 -7.52 -7.95
CA TYR A 50 18.85 -8.47 -6.85
C TYR A 50 17.69 -8.18 -5.91
N LYS A 51 16.84 -9.16 -5.65
CA LYS A 51 15.61 -9.01 -4.84
C LYS A 51 15.41 -10.23 -3.93
N PRO A 52 14.76 -10.09 -2.75
CA PRO A 52 14.47 -11.22 -1.88
C PRO A 52 13.47 -12.18 -2.54
N GLN A 53 13.65 -13.49 -2.31
CA GLN A 53 12.83 -14.53 -2.95
C GLN A 53 11.32 -14.35 -2.71
N ASN A 54 10.91 -14.07 -1.49
CA ASN A 54 9.48 -13.94 -1.10
C ASN A 54 9.04 -12.48 -0.89
N ASN A 55 9.70 -11.51 -1.52
CA ASN A 55 9.47 -10.07 -1.25
C ASN A 55 9.55 -9.69 0.25
N LYS A 56 10.11 -10.56 1.10
CA LYS A 56 10.30 -10.33 2.54
C LYS A 56 11.76 -9.99 2.80
N VAL A 57 12.02 -8.83 3.37
CA VAL A 57 13.37 -8.43 3.77
C VAL A 57 13.62 -8.90 5.19
N THR A 58 14.47 -9.89 5.32
CA THR A 58 14.98 -10.41 6.60
C THR A 58 16.31 -9.77 6.95
N VAL A 59 16.74 -9.91 8.20
CA VAL A 59 18.10 -9.47 8.63
C VAL A 59 19.17 -10.19 7.83
N ASP A 60 18.97 -11.48 7.57
CA ASP A 60 19.93 -12.31 6.83
C ASP A 60 20.04 -11.87 5.37
N TYR A 61 18.90 -11.54 4.72
CA TYR A 61 18.93 -10.95 3.39
C TYR A 61 19.69 -9.60 3.38
N VAL A 62 19.49 -8.75 4.38
CA VAL A 62 20.24 -7.48 4.48
C VAL A 62 21.73 -7.73 4.63
N ARG A 63 22.14 -8.68 5.46
CA ARG A 63 23.56 -9.05 5.62
C ARG A 63 24.16 -9.63 4.34
N GLU A 64 23.41 -10.50 3.67
CA GLU A 64 23.80 -11.10 2.39
C GLU A 64 24.08 -10.03 1.33
N ILE A 65 23.13 -9.09 1.11
CA ILE A 65 23.33 -8.05 0.10
C ILE A 65 24.47 -7.09 0.44
N ILE A 66 24.73 -6.82 1.73
CA ILE A 66 25.86 -6.02 2.17
C ILE A 66 27.17 -6.75 1.82
N GLU A 67 27.28 -8.01 2.17
CA GLU A 67 28.47 -8.82 1.87
C GLU A 67 28.71 -8.93 0.36
N GLN A 68 27.66 -9.18 -0.42
CA GLN A 68 27.74 -9.21 -1.87
C GLN A 68 28.16 -7.86 -2.46
N ALA A 69 27.61 -6.75 -2.00
CA ALA A 69 27.91 -5.42 -2.51
C ALA A 69 29.39 -5.05 -2.42
N TYR A 70 30.08 -5.51 -1.36
CA TYR A 70 31.53 -5.28 -1.21
C TYR A 70 32.42 -6.26 -2.00
N LYS A 71 31.88 -7.42 -2.39
CA LYS A 71 32.63 -8.46 -3.12
C LYS A 71 32.50 -8.35 -4.63
N GLN A 72 31.39 -7.81 -5.12
CA GLN A 72 31.08 -7.74 -6.54
C GLN A 72 31.80 -6.57 -7.22
N THR A 73 32.20 -6.80 -8.48
CA THR A 73 32.79 -5.79 -9.36
C THR A 73 31.76 -5.21 -10.32
N ASP A 74 30.75 -6.00 -10.68
CA ASP A 74 29.69 -5.58 -11.60
C ASP A 74 28.67 -4.68 -10.90
N THR A 75 28.00 -3.85 -11.70
CA THR A 75 26.93 -3.00 -11.18
C THR A 75 25.70 -3.82 -10.81
N ILE A 76 25.26 -3.69 -9.56
CA ILE A 76 24.09 -4.38 -9.04
C ILE A 76 23.12 -3.38 -8.42
N VAL A 77 21.83 -3.59 -8.67
CA VAL A 77 20.73 -2.90 -8.01
C VAL A 77 20.09 -3.83 -6.98
N TYR A 78 20.20 -3.50 -5.71
CA TYR A 78 19.60 -4.23 -4.61
C TYR A 78 18.23 -3.65 -4.26
N LEU A 79 17.17 -4.44 -4.43
CA LEU A 79 15.82 -4.04 -4.08
C LEU A 79 15.48 -4.47 -2.65
N LEU A 80 15.11 -3.49 -1.82
CA LEU A 80 14.58 -3.69 -0.47
C LEU A 80 13.08 -3.33 -0.48
N PRO A 81 12.21 -4.31 -0.76
CA PRO A 81 10.79 -4.05 -0.86
C PRO A 81 10.14 -3.82 0.51
N ASP A 82 9.16 -2.90 0.51
CA ASP A 82 8.23 -2.68 1.60
C ASP A 82 8.92 -2.50 2.98
N VAL A 83 9.93 -1.60 3.01
CA VAL A 83 10.76 -1.31 4.21
C VAL A 83 9.94 -0.75 5.38
N ASP A 84 8.68 -0.41 5.19
CA ASP A 84 7.73 -0.08 6.25
C ASP A 84 7.59 -1.21 7.27
N TYR A 85 7.89 -2.44 6.90
CA TYR A 85 7.79 -3.65 7.74
C TYR A 85 9.14 -4.13 8.27
N PHE A 86 10.20 -3.34 8.12
CA PHE A 86 11.50 -3.71 8.66
C PHE A 86 11.48 -3.79 10.18
N ASN A 87 12.06 -4.86 10.71
CA ASN A 87 12.37 -4.90 12.12
C ASN A 87 13.61 -4.03 12.42
N LYS A 88 13.78 -3.65 13.70
CA LYS A 88 14.91 -2.81 14.13
C LYS A 88 16.27 -3.39 13.76
N SER A 89 16.42 -4.72 13.80
CA SER A 89 17.67 -5.40 13.48
C SER A 89 18.02 -5.28 12.00
N ALA A 90 17.08 -5.47 11.08
CA ALA A 90 17.27 -5.27 9.64
C ALA A 90 17.62 -3.80 9.32
N ALA A 91 16.89 -2.87 9.95
CA ALA A 91 17.16 -1.45 9.78
C ALA A 91 18.58 -1.07 10.27
N ASN A 92 18.99 -1.56 11.44
CA ASN A 92 20.33 -1.29 11.97
C ASN A 92 21.44 -1.92 11.11
N ALA A 93 21.22 -3.09 10.53
CA ALA A 93 22.19 -3.71 9.64
C ALA A 93 22.49 -2.85 8.40
N LEU A 94 21.50 -2.09 7.89
CA LEU A 94 21.69 -1.19 6.74
C LEU A 94 22.51 0.05 7.06
N LEU A 95 22.58 0.50 8.32
CA LEU A 95 23.20 1.80 8.65
C LEU A 95 24.64 1.90 8.16
N LYS A 96 25.44 0.86 8.35
CA LYS A 96 26.85 0.87 7.97
C LYS A 96 27.05 1.11 6.47
N ILE A 97 26.29 0.39 5.62
CA ILE A 97 26.45 0.51 4.17
C ILE A 97 25.80 1.78 3.61
N THR A 98 24.88 2.43 4.37
CA THR A 98 24.31 3.72 3.94
C THR A 98 25.31 4.86 4.10
N GLU A 99 26.34 4.72 4.93
CA GLU A 99 27.39 5.73 5.12
C GLU A 99 28.46 5.65 4.03
N GLU A 100 28.89 4.43 3.69
CA GLU A 100 29.95 4.19 2.72
C GLU A 100 29.53 3.11 1.70
N PRO A 101 28.61 3.42 0.78
CA PRO A 101 28.16 2.44 -0.22
C PRO A 101 29.25 2.17 -1.26
N PRO A 102 29.44 0.92 -1.70
CA PRO A 102 30.34 0.59 -2.80
C PRO A 102 29.91 1.31 -4.10
N ASN A 103 30.88 1.68 -4.93
CA ASN A 103 30.65 2.45 -6.16
C ASN A 103 29.81 1.73 -7.23
N ASN A 104 29.76 0.40 -7.18
CA ASN A 104 29.02 -0.45 -8.11
C ASN A 104 27.67 -0.94 -7.56
N ALA A 105 27.25 -0.47 -6.38
CA ALA A 105 26.02 -0.90 -5.75
C ALA A 105 25.00 0.25 -5.62
N TYR A 106 23.77 -0.03 -6.04
CA TYR A 106 22.61 0.84 -5.84
C TYR A 106 21.59 0.15 -4.96
N PHE A 107 21.06 0.85 -3.97
CA PHE A 107 20.06 0.32 -3.04
C PHE A 107 18.75 1.07 -3.23
N ILE A 108 17.70 0.35 -3.63
CA ILE A 108 16.37 0.90 -3.86
C ILE A 108 15.43 0.36 -2.80
N LEU A 109 15.00 1.23 -1.90
CA LEU A 109 14.03 0.96 -0.87
C LEU A 109 12.64 1.32 -1.41
N THR A 110 11.67 0.43 -1.28
CA THR A 110 10.28 0.79 -1.55
C THR A 110 9.48 0.86 -0.27
N CYS A 111 8.64 1.86 -0.13
CA CYS A 111 7.86 2.10 1.08
C CYS A 111 6.53 2.78 0.76
N TRP A 112 5.58 2.65 1.67
CA TRP A 112 4.27 3.25 1.51
C TRP A 112 4.26 4.72 1.96
N ASN A 113 4.65 5.01 3.21
CA ASN A 113 4.62 6.38 3.73
C ASN A 113 5.90 6.83 4.43
N GLY A 114 6.85 5.94 4.68
CA GLY A 114 8.15 6.22 5.29
C GLY A 114 8.12 6.62 6.77
N ARG A 115 6.95 6.60 7.44
CA ARG A 115 6.88 6.91 8.89
C ARG A 115 7.55 5.83 9.73
N SER A 116 7.55 4.60 9.23
CA SER A 116 8.18 3.42 9.86
C SER A 116 9.67 3.29 9.57
N ILE A 117 10.22 4.04 8.61
CA ILE A 117 11.65 4.03 8.30
C ILE A 117 12.38 4.83 9.37
N PRO A 118 13.41 4.26 10.02
CA PRO A 118 14.24 5.00 10.96
C PRO A 118 14.81 6.28 10.32
N LYS A 119 14.77 7.38 11.07
CA LYS A 119 15.27 8.68 10.58
C LYS A 119 16.72 8.61 10.11
N THR A 120 17.52 7.76 10.74
CA THR A 120 18.92 7.49 10.41
C THR A 120 19.12 6.91 9.01
N ILE A 121 18.25 6.02 8.54
CA ILE A 121 18.26 5.50 7.16
C ILE A 121 17.70 6.56 6.23
N ARG A 122 16.57 7.14 6.60
CA ARG A 122 15.85 8.11 5.77
C ARG A 122 16.71 9.34 5.41
N SER A 123 17.52 9.83 6.35
CA SER A 123 18.42 10.98 6.12
C SER A 123 19.56 10.70 5.13
N ARG A 124 19.81 9.42 4.79
CA ARG A 124 20.85 8.99 3.86
C ARG A 124 20.30 8.54 2.51
N CYS A 125 18.97 8.51 2.35
CA CYS A 125 18.30 8.18 1.11
C CYS A 125 17.80 9.44 0.40
N VAL A 126 17.88 9.45 -0.93
CA VAL A 126 17.15 10.43 -1.73
C VAL A 126 15.73 9.91 -1.96
N GLU A 127 14.75 10.74 -1.58
CA GLU A 127 13.34 10.36 -1.61
C GLU A 127 12.68 10.72 -2.93
N TYR A 128 11.98 9.75 -3.52
CA TYR A 128 11.12 9.94 -4.69
C TYR A 128 9.71 9.45 -4.36
N ARG A 129 8.70 10.06 -4.98
CA ARG A 129 7.30 9.69 -4.75
C ARG A 129 6.60 9.41 -6.06
N THR A 130 5.91 8.27 -6.12
CA THR A 130 5.02 8.00 -7.25
C THR A 130 3.86 8.99 -7.24
N ALA A 131 3.52 9.52 -8.39
CA ALA A 131 2.35 10.38 -8.55
C ALA A 131 1.05 9.57 -8.41
N PRO A 132 -0.03 10.18 -7.90
CA PRO A 132 -1.37 9.61 -7.99
C PRO A 132 -1.76 9.38 -9.46
N TYR A 133 -2.54 8.33 -9.71
CA TYR A 133 -3.02 8.02 -11.06
C TYR A 133 -4.36 8.70 -11.33
N PRO A 134 -4.49 9.50 -12.39
CA PRO A 134 -5.79 9.96 -12.87
C PRO A 134 -6.68 8.76 -13.23
N VAL A 135 -7.98 8.87 -12.98
CA VAL A 135 -8.95 7.81 -13.30
C VAL A 135 -8.90 7.43 -14.79
N THR A 136 -8.74 8.40 -15.67
CA THR A 136 -8.59 8.17 -17.11
C THR A 136 -7.42 7.26 -17.43
N THR A 137 -6.24 7.50 -16.82
CA THR A 137 -5.05 6.65 -16.99
C THR A 137 -5.30 5.22 -16.50
N LEU A 138 -6.06 5.06 -15.43
CA LEU A 138 -6.40 3.74 -14.88
C LEU A 138 -7.40 2.99 -15.78
N ILE A 139 -8.35 3.70 -16.38
CA ILE A 139 -9.27 3.14 -17.39
C ILE A 139 -8.50 2.64 -18.60
N ASP A 140 -7.59 3.46 -19.13
CA ASP A 140 -6.78 3.09 -20.29
C ASP A 140 -5.86 1.91 -19.99
N PHE A 141 -5.30 1.88 -18.79
CA PHE A 141 -4.53 0.72 -18.31
C PHE A 141 -5.38 -0.54 -18.25
N ALA A 142 -6.56 -0.49 -17.63
CA ALA A 142 -7.46 -1.65 -17.53
C ALA A 142 -7.79 -2.21 -18.92
N LYS A 143 -8.14 -1.34 -19.88
CA LYS A 143 -8.38 -1.73 -21.28
C LYS A 143 -7.15 -2.37 -21.92
N SER A 144 -5.96 -1.79 -21.70
CA SER A 144 -4.72 -2.29 -22.30
C SER A 144 -4.32 -3.69 -21.85
N VAL A 145 -4.78 -4.11 -20.67
CA VAL A 145 -4.54 -5.45 -20.11
C VAL A 145 -5.76 -6.37 -20.23
N GLY A 146 -6.76 -5.99 -21.03
CA GLY A 146 -7.94 -6.81 -21.30
C GLY A 146 -8.95 -6.92 -20.16
N ILE A 147 -8.88 -5.99 -19.19
CA ILE A 147 -9.82 -5.94 -18.07
C ILE A 147 -11.01 -5.08 -18.50
N ASP A 148 -12.15 -5.71 -18.76
CA ASP A 148 -13.41 -5.02 -19.04
C ASP A 148 -14.10 -4.64 -17.72
N ILE A 149 -13.91 -3.41 -17.30
CA ILE A 149 -14.60 -2.87 -16.12
C ILE A 149 -15.96 -2.35 -16.58
N LYS A 150 -16.95 -3.24 -16.61
CA LYS A 150 -18.36 -2.92 -16.92
C LYS A 150 -19.04 -2.08 -15.83
N THR A 151 -18.43 -1.94 -14.68
CA THR A 151 -18.95 -1.25 -13.51
C THR A 151 -18.47 0.21 -13.48
N SER A 152 -19.19 1.07 -12.77
CA SER A 152 -18.98 2.50 -12.70
C SER A 152 -17.52 2.89 -12.40
N ASN A 153 -17.10 4.10 -12.78
CA ASN A 153 -15.80 4.72 -12.46
C ASN A 153 -15.39 4.67 -10.97
N ARG A 154 -16.30 4.25 -10.09
CA ARG A 154 -16.12 4.08 -8.64
C ARG A 154 -15.09 3.02 -8.27
N ILE A 155 -14.91 1.99 -9.10
CA ILE A 155 -13.86 0.97 -8.89
C ILE A 155 -12.49 1.64 -8.85
N PHE A 156 -12.24 2.64 -9.69
CA PHE A 156 -10.97 3.35 -9.75
C PHE A 156 -10.72 4.28 -8.55
N GLU A 157 -11.76 4.62 -7.78
CA GLU A 157 -11.59 5.32 -6.50
C GLU A 157 -11.10 4.36 -5.39
N ALA A 158 -11.49 3.09 -5.47
CA ALA A 158 -11.05 2.03 -4.55
C ALA A 158 -9.71 1.40 -4.97
N TYR A 159 -9.54 1.21 -6.27
CA TYR A 159 -8.37 0.60 -6.90
C TYR A 159 -7.62 1.66 -7.70
N ASP A 160 -7.01 2.59 -6.96
CA ASP A 160 -6.41 3.81 -7.48
C ASP A 160 -4.96 3.64 -7.98
N THR A 161 -4.54 2.39 -8.21
CA THR A 161 -3.23 2.06 -8.77
C THR A 161 -3.33 0.93 -9.81
N PRO A 162 -2.41 0.87 -10.79
CA PRO A 162 -2.42 -0.21 -11.78
C PRO A 162 -2.35 -1.61 -11.16
N GLY A 163 -1.52 -1.79 -10.12
CA GLY A 163 -1.41 -3.08 -9.44
C GLY A 163 -2.67 -3.46 -8.67
N SER A 164 -3.38 -2.49 -8.10
CA SER A 164 -4.65 -2.77 -7.42
C SER A 164 -5.75 -3.16 -8.41
N ILE A 165 -5.76 -2.59 -9.62
CA ILE A 165 -6.68 -2.98 -10.70
C ILE A 165 -6.42 -4.43 -11.16
N LEU A 166 -5.15 -4.82 -11.30
CA LEU A 166 -4.80 -6.21 -11.62
C LEU A 166 -5.25 -7.18 -10.53
N ASN A 167 -5.15 -6.78 -9.27
CA ASN A 167 -5.65 -7.59 -8.16
C ASN A 167 -7.18 -7.66 -8.14
N TYR A 168 -7.86 -6.55 -8.44
CA TYR A 168 -9.31 -6.55 -8.62
C TYR A 168 -9.76 -7.55 -9.69
N ALA A 169 -9.13 -7.52 -10.85
CA ALA A 169 -9.50 -8.42 -11.95
C ALA A 169 -9.30 -9.90 -11.62
N LYS A 170 -8.34 -10.23 -10.75
CA LYS A 170 -8.12 -11.59 -10.26
C LYS A 170 -9.15 -12.04 -9.22
N GLY A 171 -9.75 -11.11 -8.50
CA GLY A 171 -10.67 -11.33 -7.39
C GLY A 171 -12.01 -10.60 -7.53
N GLU A 172 -12.55 -10.43 -8.75
CA GLU A 172 -13.82 -9.71 -8.97
C GLU A 172 -14.99 -10.29 -8.15
N ALA A 173 -15.07 -11.61 -8.03
CA ALA A 173 -16.08 -12.29 -7.19
C ALA A 173 -15.90 -11.96 -5.70
N GLU A 174 -14.65 -11.88 -5.22
CA GLU A 174 -14.32 -11.51 -3.84
C GLU A 174 -14.68 -10.04 -3.55
N TYR A 175 -14.50 -9.16 -4.53
CA TYR A 175 -14.88 -7.76 -4.38
C TYR A 175 -16.40 -7.59 -4.23
N LYS A 176 -17.19 -8.25 -5.07
CA LYS A 176 -18.66 -8.21 -4.96
C LYS A 176 -19.14 -8.73 -3.61
N ALA A 177 -18.57 -9.85 -3.17
CA ALA A 177 -18.87 -10.40 -1.84
C ALA A 177 -18.49 -9.43 -0.71
N LEU A 178 -17.37 -8.69 -0.88
CA LEU A 178 -16.93 -7.68 0.07
C LEU A 178 -17.85 -6.44 0.07
N GLU A 179 -18.36 -6.03 -1.08
CA GLU A 179 -19.31 -4.92 -1.21
C GLU A 179 -20.65 -5.28 -0.55
N GLU A 180 -21.22 -6.46 -0.85
CA GLU A 180 -22.44 -6.97 -0.20
C GLU A 180 -22.26 -7.11 1.32
N PHE A 181 -21.12 -7.61 1.75
CA PHE A 181 -20.80 -7.70 3.17
C PHE A 181 -20.71 -6.32 3.83
N THR A 182 -20.11 -5.35 3.15
CA THR A 182 -20.00 -3.96 3.62
C THR A 182 -21.36 -3.31 3.80
N GLU A 183 -22.28 -3.51 2.85
CA GLU A 183 -23.66 -3.01 2.98
C GLU A 183 -24.36 -3.62 4.19
N LYS A 184 -24.24 -4.94 4.39
CA LYS A 184 -24.77 -5.62 5.59
C LYS A 184 -24.18 -5.07 6.89
N VAL A 185 -22.86 -4.75 6.92
CA VAL A 185 -22.24 -4.13 8.12
C VAL A 185 -22.83 -2.75 8.37
N ILE A 186 -22.96 -1.90 7.36
CA ILE A 186 -23.53 -0.55 7.49
C ILE A 186 -24.97 -0.62 8.02
N ASP A 187 -25.80 -1.49 7.46
CA ASP A 187 -27.19 -1.64 7.86
C ASP A 187 -27.34 -2.20 9.29
N ASN A 188 -26.40 -3.04 9.72
CA ASN A 188 -26.41 -3.64 11.07
C ASN A 188 -25.80 -2.74 12.15
N ILE A 189 -24.96 -1.77 11.83
CA ILE A 189 -24.38 -0.84 12.82
C ILE A 189 -25.50 -0.17 13.64
N GLY A 190 -26.62 0.15 13.03
CA GLY A 190 -27.76 0.81 13.69
C GLY A 190 -28.72 -0.11 14.43
N THR A 191 -28.81 -1.38 14.04
CA THR A 191 -29.83 -2.31 14.52
C THR A 191 -29.34 -3.24 15.62
N VAL A 192 -28.02 -3.43 15.76
CA VAL A 192 -27.42 -4.35 16.73
C VAL A 192 -27.16 -3.60 18.03
N SER A 193 -27.64 -4.13 19.17
CA SER A 193 -27.29 -3.58 20.49
C SER A 193 -25.77 -3.59 20.69
N GLY A 194 -25.21 -2.61 21.43
CA GLY A 194 -23.78 -2.46 21.63
C GLY A 194 -23.02 -3.74 21.98
N ALA A 195 -23.66 -4.63 22.79
CA ALA A 195 -23.11 -5.94 23.14
C ALA A 195 -23.06 -6.94 21.97
N ASN A 196 -23.88 -6.76 20.94
CA ASN A 196 -23.97 -7.64 19.78
C ASN A 196 -23.19 -7.13 18.56
N VAL A 197 -22.60 -5.94 18.62
CA VAL A 197 -21.73 -5.40 17.56
C VAL A 197 -20.59 -6.36 17.27
N PHE A 198 -20.07 -7.02 18.31
CA PHE A 198 -19.01 -8.03 18.18
C PHE A 198 -19.46 -9.35 17.51
N LYS A 199 -20.77 -9.62 17.42
CA LYS A 199 -21.26 -10.79 16.65
C LYS A 199 -21.12 -10.63 15.13
N ILE A 200 -20.92 -9.40 14.66
CA ILE A 200 -20.56 -9.16 13.26
C ILE A 200 -19.17 -9.76 12.99
N ASP A 201 -18.30 -9.77 13.99
CA ASP A 201 -16.92 -10.26 13.92
C ASP A 201 -16.83 -11.80 13.80
N GLU A 202 -17.75 -12.57 14.36
CA GLU A 202 -17.72 -14.04 14.27
C GLU A 202 -17.83 -14.56 12.82
N ARG A 203 -18.34 -13.74 11.89
CA ARG A 203 -18.45 -14.05 10.46
C ARG A 203 -17.21 -13.63 9.67
N ILE A 204 -16.39 -12.75 10.24
CA ILE A 204 -15.14 -12.30 9.66
C ILE A 204 -14.04 -13.22 10.16
N ALA A 205 -13.73 -14.27 9.41
CA ALA A 205 -12.58 -15.10 9.72
C ALA A 205 -11.30 -14.28 9.51
N PHE A 206 -10.75 -13.70 10.59
CA PHE A 206 -9.38 -13.16 10.63
C PHE A 206 -8.38 -14.31 10.59
N LYS A 207 -8.36 -15.11 9.53
CA LYS A 207 -7.31 -16.11 9.34
C LYS A 207 -6.07 -15.38 8.89
N GLU A 208 -4.96 -15.62 9.57
CA GLU A 208 -3.63 -15.10 9.22
C GLU A 208 -3.06 -15.73 7.95
N ASP A 209 -3.71 -16.74 7.40
CA ASP A 209 -3.32 -17.43 6.17
C ASP A 209 -3.64 -16.60 4.92
N ASP A 210 -2.91 -16.81 3.84
CA ASP A 210 -2.89 -16.05 2.58
C ASP A 210 -4.26 -15.82 1.89
N ASN A 211 -5.33 -16.44 2.36
CA ASN A 211 -6.73 -16.27 1.95
C ASN A 211 -7.60 -15.54 2.98
N GLY A 212 -7.01 -14.87 3.97
CA GLY A 212 -7.72 -14.17 5.03
C GLY A 212 -8.36 -12.87 4.53
N PHE A 213 -9.44 -12.47 5.22
CA PHE A 213 -10.16 -11.22 5.03
C PHE A 213 -9.20 -10.01 5.03
N ASN A 214 -9.12 -9.32 3.90
CA ASN A 214 -8.26 -8.15 3.75
C ASN A 214 -8.93 -6.91 4.37
N LEU A 215 -8.60 -6.62 5.62
CA LEU A 215 -9.17 -5.50 6.38
C LEU A 215 -8.94 -4.13 5.70
N ASN A 216 -7.83 -3.94 5.01
CA ASN A 216 -7.59 -2.71 4.27
C ASN A 216 -8.51 -2.58 3.04
N ALA A 217 -8.74 -3.68 2.32
CA ALA A 217 -9.70 -3.72 1.22
C ALA A 217 -11.12 -3.46 1.73
N PHE A 218 -11.53 -4.10 2.81
CA PHE A 218 -12.83 -3.87 3.44
C PHE A 218 -13.04 -2.39 3.80
N TRP A 219 -12.12 -1.77 4.53
CA TRP A 219 -12.26 -0.37 4.90
C TRP A 219 -12.22 0.59 3.71
N THR A 220 -11.56 0.19 2.62
CA THR A 220 -11.61 0.95 1.36
C THR A 220 -13.00 0.90 0.75
N VAL A 221 -13.56 -0.31 0.63
CA VAL A 221 -14.92 -0.53 0.10
C VAL A 221 -15.96 0.14 1.01
N PHE A 222 -15.82 0.00 2.34
CA PHE A 222 -16.70 0.67 3.31
C PHE A 222 -16.73 2.19 3.12
N GLY A 223 -15.57 2.81 2.99
CA GLY A 223 -15.47 4.25 2.72
C GLY A 223 -16.19 4.64 1.43
N ASN A 224 -16.03 3.86 0.36
CA ASN A 224 -16.68 4.12 -0.93
C ASN A 224 -18.19 3.97 -0.88
N VAL A 225 -18.69 2.90 -0.25
CA VAL A 225 -20.14 2.69 -0.06
C VAL A 225 -20.74 3.83 0.78
N CYS A 226 -20.06 4.25 1.85
CA CYS A 226 -20.48 5.39 2.66
C CYS A 226 -20.52 6.68 1.86
N MET A 227 -19.51 6.97 1.04
CA MET A 227 -19.49 8.16 0.17
C MET A 227 -20.62 8.13 -0.86
N GLN A 228 -20.95 6.94 -1.37
CA GLN A 228 -22.08 6.78 -2.28
C GLN A 228 -23.41 7.07 -1.57
N LYS A 229 -23.66 6.42 -0.43
CA LYS A 229 -24.87 6.64 0.36
C LYS A 229 -25.01 8.12 0.76
N ALA A 230 -23.92 8.81 1.03
CA ALA A 230 -23.91 10.22 1.36
C ALA A 230 -24.40 11.15 0.22
N LYS A 231 -24.21 10.77 -1.05
CA LYS A 231 -24.63 11.59 -2.23
C LYS A 231 -26.16 11.71 -2.32
N ASP A 232 -26.88 10.66 -1.92
CA ASP A 232 -28.33 10.55 -2.11
C ASP A 232 -29.13 10.92 -0.86
N MET A 233 -28.48 11.38 0.22
CA MET A 233 -29.14 11.59 1.51
C MET A 233 -29.23 13.04 1.99
N ARG A 234 -30.27 13.32 2.81
CA ARG A 234 -30.48 14.61 3.49
C ARG A 234 -29.43 14.86 4.58
N THR A 235 -29.21 16.12 4.95
CA THR A 235 -28.06 16.67 5.67
C THR A 235 -27.58 15.89 6.90
N SER A 236 -28.47 15.41 7.77
CA SER A 236 -28.04 14.70 9.00
C SER A 236 -27.37 13.36 8.71
N LYS A 237 -28.04 12.49 7.96
CA LYS A 237 -27.49 11.18 7.56
C LYS A 237 -26.25 11.32 6.67
N ARG A 238 -26.20 12.35 5.84
CA ARG A 238 -25.02 12.67 5.02
C ARG A 238 -23.78 12.92 5.89
N ASN A 239 -23.93 13.71 6.96
CA ASN A 239 -22.84 14.02 7.89
C ASN A 239 -22.39 12.78 8.66
N MET A 240 -23.29 11.85 8.97
CA MET A 240 -22.95 10.55 9.57
C MET A 240 -22.01 9.76 8.65
N TYR A 241 -22.36 9.62 7.36
CA TYR A 241 -21.50 8.89 6.41
C TYR A 241 -20.14 9.57 6.21
N PHE A 242 -20.07 10.90 6.16
CA PHE A 242 -18.78 11.59 6.13
C PHE A 242 -17.94 11.33 7.38
N SER A 243 -18.57 11.23 8.55
CA SER A 243 -17.89 10.88 9.79
C SER A 243 -17.36 9.44 9.75
N TYR A 244 -18.14 8.49 9.20
CA TYR A 244 -17.69 7.13 8.95
C TYR A 244 -16.44 7.08 8.08
N VAL A 245 -16.45 7.79 6.94
CA VAL A 245 -15.30 7.82 6.02
C VAL A 245 -14.06 8.38 6.70
N ARG A 246 -14.19 9.50 7.42
CA ARG A 246 -13.07 10.16 8.10
C ARG A 246 -12.44 9.26 9.15
N VAL A 247 -13.24 8.64 10.00
CA VAL A 247 -12.76 7.76 11.07
C VAL A 247 -12.13 6.50 10.48
N THR A 248 -12.76 5.90 9.48
CA THR A 248 -12.22 4.72 8.79
C THR A 248 -10.86 5.01 8.16
N GLY A 249 -10.65 6.21 7.62
CA GLY A 249 -9.34 6.65 7.11
C GLY A 249 -8.25 6.60 8.18
N GLY A 250 -8.54 7.07 9.39
CA GLY A 250 -7.60 6.99 10.53
C GLY A 250 -7.27 5.56 10.97
N TYR A 251 -8.24 4.64 10.90
CA TYR A 251 -8.00 3.22 11.20
C TYR A 251 -7.16 2.53 10.12
N ARG A 252 -7.32 2.90 8.85
CA ARG A 252 -6.46 2.41 7.76
C ARG A 252 -5.00 2.81 7.97
N GLU A 253 -4.74 4.01 8.46
CA GLU A 253 -3.38 4.43 8.80
C GLU A 253 -2.79 3.58 9.95
N LYS A 254 -3.61 3.22 10.95
CA LYS A 254 -3.18 2.38 12.08
C LYS A 254 -2.80 0.95 11.65
N LEU A 255 -3.38 0.41 10.57
CA LEU A 255 -2.99 -0.90 10.04
C LEU A 255 -1.51 -0.99 9.65
N MET A 256 -0.87 0.15 9.40
CA MET A 256 0.54 0.22 9.02
C MET A 256 1.50 0.19 10.23
N ILE A 257 0.96 0.13 11.45
CA ILE A 257 1.77 0.03 12.67
C ILE A 257 2.05 -1.45 12.94
N ASN A 258 3.33 -1.83 12.91
CA ASN A 258 3.74 -3.19 13.20
C ASN A 258 3.37 -3.61 14.63
N GLY A 259 2.83 -4.83 14.76
CA GLY A 259 2.49 -5.43 16.05
C GLY A 259 1.10 -5.09 16.56
N LEU A 260 0.27 -4.31 15.84
CA LEU A 260 -1.13 -4.12 16.20
C LEU A 260 -1.96 -5.37 15.86
N ASN A 261 -2.78 -5.79 16.82
CA ASN A 261 -3.74 -6.86 16.60
C ASN A 261 -4.88 -6.35 15.71
N LYS A 262 -4.99 -6.92 14.51
CA LYS A 262 -5.98 -6.51 13.48
C LYS A 262 -7.42 -6.70 13.97
N ARG A 263 -7.68 -7.76 14.75
CA ARG A 263 -9.01 -8.04 15.33
C ARG A 263 -9.40 -6.95 16.30
N SER A 264 -8.55 -6.66 17.28
CA SER A 264 -8.80 -5.58 18.25
C SER A 264 -8.96 -4.21 17.57
N LEU A 265 -8.22 -3.97 16.48
CA LEU A 265 -8.35 -2.74 15.70
C LEU A 265 -9.71 -2.65 15.00
N PHE A 266 -10.22 -3.77 14.49
CA PHE A 266 -11.54 -3.86 13.87
C PHE A 266 -12.66 -3.68 14.90
N ASP A 267 -12.55 -4.32 16.08
CA ASP A 267 -13.52 -4.19 17.17
C ASP A 267 -13.66 -2.72 17.63
N LEU A 268 -12.52 -2.05 17.82
CA LEU A 268 -12.50 -0.63 18.17
C LEU A 268 -13.13 0.25 17.08
N TRP A 269 -12.86 -0.07 15.82
CA TRP A 269 -13.48 0.62 14.69
C TRP A 269 -15.00 0.44 14.68
N LEU A 270 -15.52 -0.79 14.90
CA LEU A 270 -16.95 -1.07 14.97
C LEU A 270 -17.64 -0.27 16.08
N LEU A 271 -17.04 -0.24 17.26
CA LEU A 271 -17.55 0.55 18.40
C LEU A 271 -17.62 2.04 18.04
N GLU A 272 -16.61 2.56 17.36
CA GLU A 272 -16.60 3.96 16.96
C GLU A 272 -17.63 4.26 15.86
N MET A 273 -17.85 3.34 14.92
CA MET A 273 -18.95 3.44 13.95
C MET A 273 -20.31 3.47 14.64
N ARG A 274 -20.52 2.62 15.66
CA ARG A 274 -21.74 2.64 16.46
C ARG A 274 -21.93 3.96 17.20
N ASN A 275 -20.91 4.48 17.86
CA ASN A 275 -20.96 5.77 18.54
C ASN A 275 -21.30 6.93 17.59
N ILE A 276 -20.82 6.88 16.35
CA ILE A 276 -21.19 7.85 15.31
C ILE A 276 -22.66 7.69 14.97
N TYR A 277 -23.16 6.46 14.75
CA TYR A 277 -24.56 6.22 14.46
C TYR A 277 -25.48 6.82 15.55
N ASP A 278 -25.18 6.55 16.81
CA ASP A 278 -25.97 7.02 17.96
C ASP A 278 -25.97 8.55 18.12
N ARG A 279 -24.96 9.26 17.59
CA ARG A 279 -24.92 10.74 17.58
C ARG A 279 -25.81 11.38 16.52
N TYR A 280 -26.12 10.67 15.47
CA TYR A 280 -26.86 11.21 14.33
C TYR A 280 -28.30 10.69 14.22
N ASN A 281 -28.72 9.75 15.04
CA ASN A 281 -30.06 9.19 15.17
C ASN A 281 -30.61 9.33 16.57
#